data_0deb3ee141a8de8d22a302978307a97d
#
_entry.id   0deb3ee141a8de8d22a302978307a97d
#
_cell.length_a   1.000
_cell.length_b   1.000
_cell.length_c   1.000
_cell.angle_alpha   90.00
_cell.angle_beta   90.00
_cell.angle_gamma   90.00
#
_symmetry.space_group_name_H-M   'P 1'
#
loop_
_entity.id
_entity.type
_entity.pdbx_description
1 polymer ?
#
loop_
_entity_poly.entity_id
_entity_poly.type
_entity_poly.pdbx_seq_one_letter_code
_entity_poly.pdbx_strand_id
1 'polypeptide(L)'
;MNQGKLVFAQLMQHLPLTTFRRCVSRYQGEHKVKSFSCLDQFLSMAFAQLTYRESLRDIEACLRVQRSKLYHLGIRSTVARNTLANANAVRDWRIYADFAQSMIGIARRLYVDEPFGADLKNTVYALDTTTIDLCLSVFPWAPFQANKGAVKLHTLLDLRGNIPSFIHISDGKLNEVNILDQLIPEAGAFYVMDRGFHDFARLYR
;
A
#
# COMPACT_ATOMS: atom_id res chain seq x y z
N MET A 1 -3.92 -25.90 -16.29
CA MET A 1 -4.88 -26.06 -15.19
C MET A 1 -4.14 -25.85 -13.88
N ASN A 2 -4.64 -24.97 -12.99
CA ASN A 2 -4.02 -24.67 -11.68
C ASN A 2 -4.48 -25.62 -10.56
N GLN A 3 -4.62 -26.92 -10.87
CA GLN A 3 -5.03 -27.91 -9.87
C GLN A 3 -4.04 -27.94 -8.70
N GLY A 4 -4.54 -27.74 -7.48
CA GLY A 4 -3.75 -27.77 -6.25
C GLY A 4 -3.10 -26.46 -5.81
N LYS A 5 -3.16 -25.38 -6.61
CA LYS A 5 -2.67 -24.06 -6.17
C LYS A 5 -3.75 -23.31 -5.40
N LEU A 6 -3.36 -22.76 -4.25
CA LEU A 6 -4.22 -21.89 -3.47
C LEU A 6 -4.52 -20.59 -4.23
N VAL A 7 -5.72 -20.02 -4.05
CA VAL A 7 -6.13 -18.77 -4.69
C VAL A 7 -5.12 -17.65 -4.43
N PHE A 8 -4.64 -17.51 -3.20
CA PHE A 8 -3.59 -16.55 -2.86
C PHE A 8 -2.34 -16.72 -3.74
N ALA A 9 -1.85 -17.96 -3.91
CA ALA A 9 -0.68 -18.23 -4.74
C ALA A 9 -0.92 -17.89 -6.21
N GLN A 10 -2.13 -18.10 -6.70
CA GLN A 10 -2.50 -17.72 -8.07
C GLN A 10 -2.48 -16.19 -8.25
N LEU A 11 -3.02 -15.44 -7.29
CA LEU A 11 -2.95 -13.97 -7.30
C LEU A 11 -1.49 -13.48 -7.29
N MET A 12 -0.66 -14.04 -6.42
CA MET A 12 0.75 -13.64 -6.27
C MET A 12 1.61 -13.97 -7.50
N GLN A 13 1.17 -14.84 -8.40
CA GLN A 13 1.87 -15.10 -9.67
C GLN A 13 1.88 -13.90 -10.63
N HIS A 14 0.93 -12.99 -10.50
CA HIS A 14 0.85 -11.78 -11.32
C HIS A 14 1.82 -10.68 -10.86
N LEU A 15 2.48 -10.87 -9.72
CA LEU A 15 3.46 -9.90 -9.23
C LEU A 15 4.71 -9.85 -10.10
N PRO A 16 5.19 -8.66 -10.50
CA PRO A 16 6.44 -8.50 -11.24
C PRO A 16 7.64 -8.67 -10.30
N LEU A 17 7.95 -9.92 -9.92
CA LEU A 17 8.97 -10.24 -8.92
C LEU A 17 10.37 -9.70 -9.27
N THR A 18 10.69 -9.54 -10.55
CA THR A 18 11.95 -8.91 -10.97
C THR A 18 12.01 -7.45 -10.54
N THR A 19 10.89 -6.73 -10.67
CA THR A 19 10.77 -5.34 -10.19
C THR A 19 10.84 -5.28 -8.68
N PHE A 20 10.15 -6.18 -7.97
CA PHE A 20 10.25 -6.28 -6.52
C PHE A 20 11.70 -6.47 -6.05
N ARG A 21 12.44 -7.43 -6.65
CA ARG A 21 13.86 -7.67 -6.33
C ARG A 21 14.73 -6.45 -6.57
N ARG A 22 14.47 -5.65 -7.62
CA ARG A 22 15.19 -4.39 -7.87
C ARG A 22 14.93 -3.36 -6.76
N CYS A 23 13.68 -3.24 -6.27
CA CYS A 23 13.36 -2.37 -5.13
C CYS A 23 14.09 -2.85 -3.87
N VAL A 24 14.05 -4.15 -3.56
CA VAL A 24 14.77 -4.74 -2.44
C VAL A 24 16.28 -4.45 -2.51
N SER A 25 16.88 -4.63 -3.68
CA SER A 25 18.31 -4.40 -3.91
C SER A 25 18.69 -2.94 -3.75
N ARG A 26 17.86 -2.01 -4.28
CA ARG A 26 18.07 -0.55 -4.17
C ARG A 26 18.23 -0.08 -2.73
N TYR A 27 17.42 -0.61 -1.83
CA TYR A 27 17.39 -0.23 -0.42
C TYR A 27 18.07 -1.26 0.50
N GLN A 28 18.85 -2.18 -0.07
CA GLN A 28 19.60 -3.21 0.67
C GLN A 28 18.71 -4.02 1.65
N GLY A 29 17.44 -4.28 1.28
CA GLY A 29 16.45 -4.89 2.16
C GLY A 29 16.79 -6.30 2.63
N GLU A 30 17.68 -7.02 1.93
CA GLU A 30 18.19 -8.34 2.31
C GLU A 30 19.55 -8.27 3.06
N HIS A 31 20.06 -7.07 3.38
CA HIS A 31 21.32 -6.96 4.10
C HIS A 31 21.20 -7.61 5.50
N LYS A 32 22.10 -8.55 5.80
CA LYS A 32 22.13 -9.35 7.06
C LYS A 32 20.85 -10.17 7.33
N VAL A 33 20.00 -10.39 6.34
CA VAL A 33 18.81 -11.24 6.47
C VAL A 33 19.25 -12.71 6.41
N LYS A 34 18.85 -13.51 7.43
CA LYS A 34 19.22 -14.94 7.52
C LYS A 34 18.15 -15.86 6.94
N SER A 35 16.89 -15.66 7.27
CA SER A 35 15.81 -16.60 6.95
C SER A 35 14.50 -15.98 6.49
N PHE A 36 14.15 -14.79 6.97
CA PHE A 36 12.88 -14.13 6.65
C PHE A 36 13.10 -13.00 5.66
N SER A 37 12.90 -13.29 4.37
CA SER A 37 13.16 -12.36 3.26
C SER A 37 12.16 -11.19 3.21
N CYS A 38 12.48 -10.14 2.45
CA CYS A 38 11.52 -9.06 2.13
C CYS A 38 10.29 -9.61 1.40
N LEU A 39 10.47 -10.65 0.58
CA LEU A 39 9.35 -11.31 -0.10
C LEU A 39 8.47 -12.06 0.89
N ASP A 40 9.05 -12.78 1.87
CA ASP A 40 8.28 -13.46 2.92
C ASP A 40 7.46 -12.46 3.73
N GLN A 41 8.04 -11.29 4.06
CA GLN A 41 7.31 -10.20 4.72
C GLN A 41 6.18 -9.68 3.84
N PHE A 42 6.45 -9.36 2.57
CA PHE A 42 5.44 -8.87 1.63
C PHE A 42 4.28 -9.86 1.51
N LEU A 43 4.57 -11.14 1.28
CA LEU A 43 3.55 -12.18 1.14
C LEU A 43 2.73 -12.37 2.43
N SER A 44 3.38 -12.28 3.60
CA SER A 44 2.69 -12.38 4.90
C SER A 44 1.74 -11.20 5.12
N MET A 45 2.16 -9.97 4.77
CA MET A 45 1.32 -8.77 4.88
C MET A 45 0.22 -8.76 3.81
N ALA A 46 0.50 -9.18 2.58
CA ALA A 46 -0.50 -9.32 1.53
C ALA A 46 -1.56 -10.37 1.89
N PHE A 47 -1.13 -11.52 2.45
CA PHE A 47 -2.04 -12.52 2.98
C PHE A 47 -2.95 -11.93 4.07
N ALA A 48 -2.38 -11.16 4.99
CA ALA A 48 -3.12 -10.50 6.06
C ALA A 48 -4.20 -9.55 5.51
N GLN A 49 -3.86 -8.70 4.56
CA GLN A 49 -4.80 -7.76 3.93
C GLN A 49 -5.92 -8.49 3.18
N LEU A 50 -5.58 -9.48 2.37
CA LEU A 50 -6.56 -10.23 1.59
C LEU A 50 -7.46 -11.17 2.43
N THR A 51 -7.07 -11.46 3.67
CA THR A 51 -7.83 -12.30 4.60
C THR A 51 -8.36 -11.54 5.81
N TYR A 52 -8.29 -10.19 5.77
CA TYR A 52 -8.82 -9.30 6.82
C TYR A 52 -8.26 -9.61 8.22
N ARG A 53 -6.90 -9.74 8.34
CA ARG A 53 -6.24 -9.93 9.62
C ARG A 53 -5.88 -8.59 10.23
N GLU A 54 -6.26 -8.37 11.49
CA GLU A 54 -6.16 -7.07 12.15
C GLU A 54 -4.88 -6.91 12.99
N SER A 55 -4.22 -8.01 13.34
CA SER A 55 -3.03 -7.96 14.18
C SER A 55 -1.95 -8.94 13.74
N LEU A 56 -0.68 -8.63 14.09
CA LEU A 56 0.44 -9.55 13.83
C LEU A 56 0.28 -10.90 14.55
N ARG A 57 -0.44 -10.93 15.68
CA ARG A 57 -0.75 -12.17 16.40
C ARG A 57 -1.76 -13.01 15.61
N ASP A 58 -2.74 -12.38 15.02
CA ASP A 58 -3.74 -13.04 14.19
C ASP A 58 -3.11 -13.58 12.91
N ILE A 59 -2.21 -12.79 12.27
CA ILE A 59 -1.43 -13.24 11.11
C ILE A 59 -0.62 -14.50 11.45
N GLU A 60 0.13 -14.49 12.56
CA GLU A 60 0.89 -15.65 13.03
C GLU A 60 0.00 -16.87 13.24
N ALA A 61 -1.14 -16.70 13.94
CA ALA A 61 -2.07 -17.78 14.22
C ALA A 61 -2.63 -18.40 12.95
N CYS A 62 -3.06 -17.58 11.98
CA CYS A 62 -3.60 -18.05 10.70
C CYS A 62 -2.54 -18.76 9.86
N LEU A 63 -1.34 -18.20 9.73
CA LEU A 63 -0.25 -18.83 8.99
C LEU A 63 0.24 -20.12 9.66
N ARG A 64 0.19 -20.21 10.99
CA ARG A 64 0.52 -21.42 11.74
C ARG A 64 -0.45 -22.56 11.47
N VAL A 65 -1.75 -22.27 11.40
CA VAL A 65 -2.78 -23.27 11.01
C VAL A 65 -2.52 -23.78 9.60
N GLN A 66 -2.00 -22.94 8.70
CA GLN A 66 -1.69 -23.30 7.33
C GLN A 66 -0.23 -23.77 7.12
N ARG A 67 0.47 -24.18 8.17
CA ARG A 67 1.90 -24.53 8.13
C ARG A 67 2.27 -25.49 7.00
N SER A 68 1.45 -26.53 6.76
CA SER A 68 1.65 -27.50 5.67
C SER A 68 1.49 -26.91 4.27
N LYS A 69 0.86 -25.72 4.16
CA LYS A 69 0.56 -25.05 2.89
C LYS A 69 1.41 -23.80 2.65
N LEU A 70 2.27 -23.40 3.61
CA LEU A 70 3.10 -22.19 3.48
C LEU A 70 3.95 -22.19 2.21
N TYR A 71 4.55 -23.31 1.88
CA TYR A 71 5.30 -23.46 0.62
C TYR A 71 4.46 -23.14 -0.61
N HIS A 72 3.20 -23.60 -0.63
CA HIS A 72 2.26 -23.30 -1.72
C HIS A 72 1.77 -21.84 -1.71
N LEU A 73 1.92 -21.13 -0.60
CA LEU A 73 1.69 -19.67 -0.50
C LEU A 73 2.91 -18.86 -0.96
N GLY A 74 4.05 -19.51 -1.22
CA GLY A 74 5.32 -18.88 -1.55
C GLY A 74 6.11 -18.42 -0.32
N ILE A 75 5.66 -18.75 0.89
CA ILE A 75 6.29 -18.41 2.17
C ILE A 75 7.22 -19.56 2.57
N ARG A 76 8.51 -19.29 2.70
CA ARG A 76 9.54 -20.34 2.85
C ARG A 76 9.59 -20.99 4.23
N SER A 77 9.16 -20.28 5.28
CA SER A 77 9.27 -20.74 6.67
C SER A 77 8.07 -20.31 7.50
N THR A 78 7.97 -20.83 8.71
CA THR A 78 6.99 -20.37 9.70
C THR A 78 7.23 -18.89 10.03
N VAL A 79 6.13 -18.13 10.09
CA VAL A 79 6.16 -16.69 10.36
C VAL A 79 5.81 -16.49 11.83
N ALA A 80 6.79 -16.11 12.64
CA ALA A 80 6.56 -15.73 14.02
C ALA A 80 6.24 -14.23 14.12
N ARG A 81 5.33 -13.87 15.03
CA ARG A 81 4.94 -12.47 15.28
C ARG A 81 6.13 -11.54 15.47
N ASN A 82 7.10 -11.95 16.30
CA ASN A 82 8.27 -11.13 16.61
C ASN A 82 9.18 -10.95 15.38
N THR A 83 9.30 -11.97 14.53
CA THR A 83 10.05 -11.87 13.27
C THR A 83 9.40 -10.87 12.32
N LEU A 84 8.08 -10.95 12.19
CA LEU A 84 7.31 -10.03 11.34
C LEU A 84 7.35 -8.60 11.89
N ALA A 85 7.19 -8.43 13.21
CA ALA A 85 7.29 -7.13 13.88
C ALA A 85 8.66 -6.49 13.67
N ASN A 86 9.74 -7.26 13.88
CA ASN A 86 11.11 -6.76 13.67
C ASN A 86 11.35 -6.40 12.20
N ALA A 87 10.89 -7.22 11.26
CA ALA A 87 11.00 -6.91 9.84
C ALA A 87 10.27 -5.60 9.48
N ASN A 88 9.06 -5.37 10.03
CA ASN A 88 8.31 -4.14 9.82
C ASN A 88 8.99 -2.90 10.44
N ALA A 89 9.73 -3.08 11.54
CA ALA A 89 10.41 -1.99 12.23
C ALA A 89 11.73 -1.57 11.55
N VAL A 90 12.48 -2.53 10.99
CA VAL A 90 13.86 -2.28 10.55
C VAL A 90 14.01 -2.16 9.03
N ARG A 91 13.09 -2.70 8.26
CA ARG A 91 13.17 -2.65 6.80
C ARG A 91 12.74 -1.31 6.26
N ASP A 92 13.44 -0.87 5.20
CA ASP A 92 13.12 0.37 4.54
C ASP A 92 11.75 0.27 3.84
N TRP A 93 10.80 1.08 4.27
CA TRP A 93 9.45 1.12 3.73
C TRP A 93 9.41 1.51 2.23
N ARG A 94 10.45 2.23 1.73
CA ARG A 94 10.55 2.65 0.34
C ARG A 94 10.64 1.47 -0.63
N ILE A 95 11.07 0.30 -0.17
CA ILE A 95 11.01 -0.95 -0.95
C ILE A 95 9.59 -1.19 -1.45
N TYR A 96 8.63 -1.10 -0.54
CA TYR A 96 7.22 -1.38 -0.81
C TYR A 96 6.53 -0.22 -1.51
N ALA A 97 6.92 1.01 -1.21
CA ALA A 97 6.42 2.21 -1.89
C ALA A 97 6.80 2.22 -3.37
N ASP A 98 8.08 2.02 -3.71
CA ASP A 98 8.55 1.95 -5.10
C ASP A 98 7.92 0.78 -5.85
N PHE A 99 7.74 -0.36 -5.17
CA PHE A 99 7.06 -1.50 -5.74
C PHE A 99 5.58 -1.20 -6.03
N ALA A 100 4.87 -0.55 -5.09
CA ALA A 100 3.49 -0.12 -5.27
C ALA A 100 3.34 0.84 -6.46
N GLN A 101 4.24 1.81 -6.62
CA GLN A 101 4.25 2.72 -7.77
C GLN A 101 4.41 1.96 -9.10
N SER A 102 5.26 0.93 -9.11
CA SER A 102 5.43 0.07 -10.30
C SER A 102 4.15 -0.71 -10.61
N MET A 103 3.46 -1.23 -9.59
CA MET A 103 2.19 -1.94 -9.73
C MET A 103 1.08 -1.02 -10.24
N ILE A 104 0.99 0.20 -9.71
CA ILE A 104 0.06 1.25 -10.15
C ILE A 104 0.25 1.53 -11.66
N GLY A 105 1.51 1.71 -12.09
CA GLY A 105 1.81 1.93 -13.50
C GLY A 105 1.41 0.76 -14.42
N ILE A 106 1.48 -0.48 -13.94
CA ILE A 106 0.98 -1.66 -14.67
C ILE A 106 -0.55 -1.64 -14.71
N ALA A 107 -1.19 -1.46 -13.56
CA ALA A 107 -2.64 -1.48 -13.43
C ALA A 107 -3.31 -0.40 -14.29
N ARG A 108 -2.83 0.84 -14.25
CA ARG A 108 -3.36 1.93 -15.06
C ARG A 108 -3.38 1.59 -16.56
N ARG A 109 -2.34 0.92 -17.07
CA ARG A 109 -2.31 0.51 -18.49
C ARG A 109 -3.32 -0.58 -18.82
N LEU A 110 -3.66 -1.45 -17.87
CA LEU A 110 -4.67 -2.49 -18.08
C LEU A 110 -6.10 -1.94 -18.12
N TYR A 111 -6.33 -0.80 -17.46
CA TYR A 111 -7.66 -0.19 -17.31
C TYR A 111 -7.86 1.06 -18.17
N VAL A 112 -6.90 1.39 -19.07
CA VAL A 112 -6.97 2.61 -19.88
C VAL A 112 -8.23 2.68 -20.75
N ASP A 113 -8.69 1.54 -21.26
CA ASP A 113 -9.85 1.42 -22.14
C ASP A 113 -11.14 1.00 -21.42
N GLU A 114 -11.09 0.83 -20.06
CA GLU A 114 -12.28 0.46 -19.31
C GLU A 114 -13.29 1.61 -19.27
N PRO A 115 -14.59 1.34 -19.53
CA PRO A 115 -15.63 2.36 -19.46
C PRO A 115 -15.83 2.81 -18.02
N PHE A 116 -15.89 4.12 -17.80
CA PHE A 116 -16.11 4.69 -16.45
C PHE A 116 -17.57 4.54 -15.95
N GLY A 117 -18.48 3.98 -16.72
CA GLY A 117 -19.89 3.85 -16.32
C GLY A 117 -20.71 5.15 -16.33
N ALA A 118 -20.08 6.28 -16.62
CA ALA A 118 -20.72 7.57 -16.90
C ALA A 118 -20.30 8.02 -18.30
N ASP A 119 -21.14 8.80 -18.99
CA ASP A 119 -20.85 9.33 -20.32
C ASP A 119 -19.85 10.51 -20.25
N LEU A 120 -18.70 10.24 -19.65
CA LEU A 120 -17.59 11.18 -19.50
C LEU A 120 -16.38 10.67 -20.27
N LYS A 121 -15.95 11.46 -21.27
CA LYS A 121 -14.75 11.15 -22.07
C LYS A 121 -13.45 11.37 -21.30
N ASN A 122 -13.47 12.25 -20.30
CA ASN A 122 -12.30 12.69 -19.56
C ASN A 122 -12.08 11.80 -18.32
N THR A 123 -10.85 11.72 -17.87
CA THR A 123 -10.49 11.01 -16.63
C THR A 123 -11.16 11.67 -15.42
N VAL A 124 -11.62 10.87 -14.48
CA VAL A 124 -12.20 11.34 -13.22
C VAL A 124 -11.37 10.81 -12.08
N TYR A 125 -10.92 11.72 -11.23
CA TYR A 125 -10.15 11.41 -10.04
C TYR A 125 -10.94 11.71 -8.77
N ALA A 126 -10.78 10.87 -7.74
CA ALA A 126 -11.25 11.15 -6.39
C ALA A 126 -10.06 11.34 -5.47
N LEU A 127 -9.98 12.48 -4.77
CA LEU A 127 -8.98 12.77 -3.76
C LEU A 127 -9.61 12.60 -2.38
N ASP A 128 -9.00 11.75 -1.57
CA ASP A 128 -9.42 11.52 -0.19
C ASP A 128 -8.22 11.39 0.75
N THR A 129 -8.46 11.64 2.04
CA THR A 129 -7.47 11.48 3.10
C THR A 129 -8.00 10.56 4.19
N THR A 130 -7.31 9.46 4.39
CA THR A 130 -7.59 8.54 5.49
C THR A 130 -6.62 8.78 6.64
N THR A 131 -7.15 9.04 7.84
CA THR A 131 -6.34 9.12 9.07
C THR A 131 -6.16 7.73 9.66
N ILE A 132 -4.92 7.33 9.90
CA ILE A 132 -4.55 6.07 10.52
C ILE A 132 -4.02 6.35 11.92
N ASP A 133 -4.79 5.94 12.94
CA ASP A 133 -4.39 6.10 14.34
C ASP A 133 -3.20 5.21 14.68
N LEU A 134 -2.22 5.79 15.37
CA LEU A 134 -1.01 5.11 15.82
C LEU A 134 -0.87 5.21 17.34
N CYS A 135 -0.32 4.16 17.94
CA CYS A 135 0.06 4.19 19.33
C CYS A 135 1.31 5.07 19.52
N LEU A 136 1.17 6.23 20.17
CA LEU A 136 2.23 7.22 20.33
C LEU A 136 3.46 6.67 21.08
N SER A 137 3.27 5.74 22.02
CA SER A 137 4.38 5.09 22.72
C SER A 137 5.26 4.21 21.82
N VAL A 138 4.70 3.73 20.72
CA VAL A 138 5.41 2.91 19.71
C VAL A 138 5.90 3.78 18.56
N PHE A 139 5.17 4.85 18.25
CA PHE A 139 5.45 5.77 17.13
C PHE A 139 5.62 7.22 17.62
N PRO A 140 6.65 7.53 18.43
CA PRO A 140 6.82 8.86 19.04
C PRO A 140 7.07 9.97 18.00
N TRP A 141 7.45 9.62 16.80
CA TRP A 141 7.68 10.53 15.68
C TRP A 141 6.40 11.01 14.98
N ALA A 142 5.26 10.39 15.27
CA ALA A 142 3.97 10.69 14.63
C ALA A 142 2.96 11.35 15.59
N PRO A 143 3.29 12.46 16.29
CA PRO A 143 2.34 13.09 17.21
C PRO A 143 1.20 13.74 16.44
N PHE A 144 -0.04 13.43 16.84
CA PHE A 144 -1.25 14.05 16.28
C PHE A 144 -1.97 14.94 17.28
N GLN A 145 -2.25 14.42 18.47
CA GLN A 145 -2.81 15.12 19.62
C GLN A 145 -1.96 14.84 20.85
N ALA A 146 -2.27 15.47 21.99
CA ALA A 146 -1.48 15.36 23.21
C ALA A 146 -1.10 13.92 23.59
N ASN A 147 -2.03 12.96 23.40
CA ASN A 147 -1.84 11.54 23.76
C ASN A 147 -2.10 10.57 22.59
N LYS A 148 -2.17 11.06 21.35
CA LYS A 148 -2.44 10.24 20.17
C LYS A 148 -1.43 10.49 19.09
N GLY A 149 -0.97 9.39 18.47
CA GLY A 149 -0.22 9.41 17.21
C GLY A 149 -1.16 9.15 16.04
N ALA A 150 -0.88 9.73 14.89
CA ALA A 150 -1.55 9.40 13.64
C ALA A 150 -0.66 9.72 12.44
N VAL A 151 -0.89 9.02 11.35
CA VAL A 151 -0.43 9.40 10.01
C VAL A 151 -1.65 9.60 9.12
N LYS A 152 -1.52 10.45 8.12
CA LYS A 152 -2.52 10.64 7.07
C LYS A 152 -2.05 9.99 5.78
N LEU A 153 -2.93 9.22 5.17
CA LEU A 153 -2.75 8.63 3.86
C LEU A 153 -3.61 9.41 2.87
N HIS A 154 -2.97 10.22 2.04
CA HIS A 154 -3.63 10.97 0.98
C HIS A 154 -3.60 10.12 -0.30
N THR A 155 -4.76 9.88 -0.89
CA THR A 155 -4.88 9.04 -2.08
C THR A 155 -5.64 9.78 -3.16
N LEU A 156 -5.05 9.89 -4.35
CA LEU A 156 -5.76 10.26 -5.56
C LEU A 156 -6.09 8.98 -6.31
N LEU A 157 -7.37 8.68 -6.42
CA LEU A 157 -7.88 7.47 -7.06
C LEU A 157 -8.35 7.81 -8.48
N ASP A 158 -7.81 7.14 -9.49
CA ASP A 158 -8.37 7.12 -10.83
C ASP A 158 -9.60 6.22 -10.78
N LEU A 159 -10.79 6.81 -10.98
CA LEU A 159 -12.05 6.08 -10.89
C LEU A 159 -12.25 5.10 -12.06
N ARG A 160 -11.45 5.20 -13.10
CA ARG A 160 -11.37 4.19 -14.13
C ARG A 160 -10.56 3.01 -13.60
N GLY A 161 -11.23 1.97 -13.18
CA GLY A 161 -10.62 0.79 -12.55
C GLY A 161 -10.29 0.95 -11.06
N ASN A 162 -10.63 2.09 -10.43
CA ASN A 162 -10.37 2.36 -9.00
C ASN A 162 -8.90 2.17 -8.60
N ILE A 163 -8.00 2.75 -9.39
CA ILE A 163 -6.56 2.57 -9.21
C ILE A 163 -5.95 3.82 -8.58
N PRO A 164 -5.20 3.71 -7.47
CA PRO A 164 -4.47 4.83 -6.92
C PRO A 164 -3.47 5.38 -7.95
N SER A 165 -3.58 6.66 -8.28
CA SER A 165 -2.63 7.34 -9.19
C SER A 165 -1.57 8.14 -8.42
N PHE A 166 -1.89 8.54 -7.19
CA PHE A 166 -1.00 9.22 -6.28
C PHE A 166 -1.26 8.74 -4.86
N ILE A 167 -0.19 8.48 -4.10
CA ILE A 167 -0.26 8.13 -2.68
C ILE A 167 0.82 8.94 -1.96
N HIS A 168 0.41 9.68 -0.93
CA HIS A 168 1.32 10.40 -0.06
C HIS A 168 0.99 10.12 1.40
N ILE A 169 2.03 9.87 2.20
CA ILE A 169 1.90 9.67 3.65
C ILE A 169 2.49 10.88 4.35
N SER A 170 1.69 11.51 5.19
CA SER A 170 2.11 12.64 6.02
C SER A 170 1.91 12.36 7.50
N ASP A 171 2.46 13.23 8.35
CA ASP A 171 2.07 13.23 9.76
C ASP A 171 0.58 13.64 9.93
N GLY A 172 0.01 13.29 11.08
CA GLY A 172 -1.39 13.57 11.36
C GLY A 172 -1.75 15.07 11.43
N LYS A 173 -0.75 15.95 11.58
CA LYS A 173 -0.94 17.39 11.72
C LYS A 173 -1.02 18.13 10.39
N LEU A 174 -0.56 17.54 9.29
CA LEU A 174 -0.61 18.19 7.99
C LEU A 174 -2.05 18.56 7.66
N ASN A 175 -2.27 19.83 7.30
CA ASN A 175 -3.55 20.25 6.76
C ASN A 175 -3.73 19.63 5.36
N GLU A 176 -4.84 18.97 5.14
CA GLU A 176 -5.14 18.20 3.93
C GLU A 176 -5.06 19.03 2.66
N VAL A 177 -5.46 20.30 2.74
CA VAL A 177 -5.39 21.23 1.60
C VAL A 177 -3.96 21.40 1.06
N ASN A 178 -2.93 21.22 1.90
CA ASN A 178 -1.53 21.35 1.48
C ASN A 178 -1.09 20.24 0.51
N ILE A 179 -1.84 19.15 0.42
CA ILE A 179 -1.54 18.08 -0.53
C ILE A 179 -1.77 18.53 -1.98
N LEU A 180 -2.63 19.52 -2.21
CA LEU A 180 -2.87 20.08 -3.53
C LEU A 180 -1.59 20.69 -4.13
N ASP A 181 -0.68 21.19 -3.30
CA ASP A 181 0.61 21.73 -3.78
C ASP A 181 1.56 20.65 -4.32
N GLN A 182 1.28 19.37 -4.03
CA GLN A 182 2.08 18.22 -4.48
C GLN A 182 1.44 17.49 -5.66
N LEU A 183 0.18 17.80 -5.97
CA LEU A 183 -0.51 17.21 -7.11
C LEU A 183 -0.13 17.98 -8.39
N ILE A 184 0.07 17.21 -9.45
CA ILE A 184 0.20 17.75 -10.81
C ILE A 184 -1.13 17.43 -11.52
N PRO A 185 -2.03 18.41 -11.65
CA PRO A 185 -3.33 18.18 -12.27
C PRO A 185 -3.18 17.80 -13.74
N GLU A 186 -3.94 16.79 -14.17
CA GLU A 186 -4.07 16.42 -15.56
C GLU A 186 -5.06 17.37 -16.25
N ALA A 187 -4.63 17.99 -17.34
CA ALA A 187 -5.46 18.94 -18.08
C ALA A 187 -6.73 18.27 -18.60
N GLY A 188 -7.89 18.85 -18.32
CA GLY A 188 -9.19 18.37 -18.74
C GLY A 188 -9.77 17.24 -17.88
N ALA A 189 -9.07 16.73 -16.87
CA ALA A 189 -9.62 15.75 -15.94
C ALA A 189 -10.57 16.40 -14.92
N PHE A 190 -11.50 15.60 -14.40
CA PHE A 190 -12.37 15.99 -13.30
C PHE A 190 -11.78 15.52 -11.97
N TYR A 191 -11.86 16.38 -10.97
CA TYR A 191 -11.40 16.08 -9.62
C TYR A 191 -12.55 16.18 -8.62
N VAL A 192 -12.86 15.08 -7.96
CA VAL A 192 -13.86 15.00 -6.89
C VAL A 192 -13.11 14.97 -5.57
N MET A 193 -13.42 15.88 -4.67
CA MET A 193 -12.77 15.98 -3.37
C MET A 193 -13.73 16.52 -2.31
N ASP A 194 -13.43 16.25 -1.05
CA ASP A 194 -14.16 16.81 0.09
C ASP A 194 -13.99 18.34 0.17
N ARG A 195 -14.91 19.00 0.86
CA ARG A 195 -14.87 20.45 1.14
C ARG A 195 -13.62 20.87 1.92
N GLY A 196 -13.00 19.96 2.67
CA GLY A 196 -11.73 20.20 3.37
C GLY A 196 -10.57 20.59 2.44
N PHE A 197 -10.67 20.27 1.16
CA PHE A 197 -9.67 20.62 0.14
C PHE A 197 -9.97 21.96 -0.57
N HIS A 198 -11.05 22.68 -0.22
CA HIS A 198 -11.40 23.94 -0.87
C HIS A 198 -10.43 25.05 -0.49
N ASP A 199 -9.51 25.35 -1.40
CA ASP A 199 -8.66 26.53 -1.37
C ASP A 199 -8.63 27.13 -2.79
N PHE A 200 -9.42 28.19 -2.98
CA PHE A 200 -9.58 28.81 -4.29
C PHE A 200 -8.26 29.37 -4.83
N ALA A 201 -7.36 29.84 -3.96
CA ALA A 201 -6.05 30.35 -4.40
C ALA A 201 -5.17 29.24 -4.98
N ARG A 202 -5.31 28.01 -4.47
CA ARG A 202 -4.59 26.84 -5.01
C ARG A 202 -5.25 26.25 -6.25
N LEU A 203 -6.59 26.26 -6.30
CA LEU A 203 -7.34 25.67 -7.44
C LEU A 203 -7.26 26.53 -8.70
N TYR A 204 -6.93 27.84 -8.59
CA TYR A 204 -6.77 28.75 -9.72
C TYR A 204 -5.32 28.90 -10.23
N ARG A 205 -4.39 28.16 -9.69
CA ARG A 205 -2.99 28.08 -10.18
C ARG A 205 -2.84 27.05 -11.29
#